data_a5b1035dfc6242000f93e473db2cf809
#
_entry.id   a5b1035dfc6242000f93e473db2cf809
#
_cell.length_a   1.000
_cell.length_b   1.000
_cell.length_c   1.000
_cell.angle_alpha   90.00
_cell.angle_beta   90.00
_cell.angle_gamma   90.00
#
_symmetry.space_group_name_H-M   'P 1'
#
loop_
_entity.id
_entity.type
_entity.pdbx_description
1 polymer ?
#
loop_
_entity_poly.entity_id
_entity_poly.type
_entity_poly.pdbx_seq_one_letter_code
_entity_poly.pdbx_strand_id
1 'polypeptide(L)'
;MMSLNPLLLVGGVIGTVSVLLLIAYACVKDKKTAMGFERSMADGEILRRLFGYAKPYLRQFVVVGFLVLFSISYDIASPLIVGYIEELVVGDFELKSLYVSVAVYAGVLVFSMASTYLQAVILQRVGQRIISDLREDLFTHIESLSHGQLNDIPVGKLVTRVTNDTNAISMMFTNLFVNLTKNAFVILGILVAMLFLNYELTLMVLCFVPFILLFTVIFRKFSRRAYRKVKDATTEINTYLSENLSGIKVTQIFGREDEKMEEFRQKSQTLAKATQEQIFVFGVFRPLVYMLYISSILCLFYLGGMGHLNHVTFLGQTISSGTIVTFYMYISKFFTPIQNLAEQFNWLQSALASSEKVFSIMDIQPQMVDAPDAVELDEVKGDIEFRDVWFSYIPGEWVLQGVSFHVEPRQTVAFVGSTGSGKSTILSLICRNYEFQKGEILIDGIDIRKIKISSLRRHFGQMLQDVFLFSGTIRSNIVLREENIPDEEIMKVCRYVNADHFINKLEHGLDEEVRERGNNFSAGQRQLLSFARTILHKPSVMILDEATANIDTETELLIQDSLEKMRSVGTMLIVAHRLSTIQHADNIIVLSRGKILEQGTHQQLLAAHGRYYQLYTLQYHKEQMDKQ
;
A
#
# COMPACT_ATOMS: atom_id res chain seq x y z
N MET A 1 8.82 17.76 -65.82
CA MET A 1 8.54 17.54 -64.39
C MET A 1 9.89 17.46 -63.68
N MET A 2 10.25 18.45 -62.87
CA MET A 2 11.45 18.38 -62.02
C MET A 2 11.26 17.18 -61.07
N SER A 3 12.08 16.13 -61.24
CA SER A 3 12.12 15.01 -60.31
C SER A 3 12.70 15.53 -58.99
N LEU A 4 11.83 15.93 -58.07
CA LEU A 4 12.27 16.25 -56.72
C LEU A 4 13.00 15.03 -56.15
N ASN A 5 14.26 15.24 -55.75
CA ASN A 5 15.05 14.17 -55.15
C ASN A 5 14.30 13.69 -53.86
N PRO A 6 13.92 12.40 -53.80
CA PRO A 6 13.15 11.87 -52.66
C PRO A 6 13.78 12.16 -51.28
N LEU A 7 15.11 12.23 -51.22
CA LEU A 7 15.84 12.57 -50.02
C LEU A 7 15.60 14.02 -49.55
N LEU A 8 15.50 14.98 -50.50
CA LEU A 8 15.17 16.36 -50.17
C LEU A 8 13.75 16.50 -49.65
N LEU A 9 12.81 15.72 -50.20
CA LEU A 9 11.43 15.70 -49.74
C LEU A 9 11.34 15.15 -48.31
N VAL A 10 11.96 14.01 -48.04
CA VAL A 10 12.02 13.41 -46.67
C VAL A 10 12.69 14.36 -45.69
N GLY A 11 13.86 14.93 -46.04
CA GLY A 11 14.57 15.89 -45.20
C GLY A 11 13.77 17.15 -44.92
N GLY A 12 13.06 17.68 -45.92
CA GLY A 12 12.17 18.84 -45.78
C GLY A 12 11.00 18.59 -44.82
N VAL A 13 10.33 17.43 -44.95
CA VAL A 13 9.23 17.04 -44.04
C VAL A 13 9.71 16.87 -42.62
N ILE A 14 10.79 16.11 -42.39
CA ILE A 14 11.34 15.88 -41.05
C ILE A 14 11.81 17.21 -40.44
N GLY A 15 12.50 18.05 -41.19
CA GLY A 15 12.97 19.36 -40.74
C GLY A 15 11.80 20.27 -40.33
N THR A 16 10.77 20.38 -41.14
CA THR A 16 9.58 21.18 -40.88
C THR A 16 8.86 20.70 -39.59
N VAL A 17 8.63 19.41 -39.46
CA VAL A 17 7.99 18.82 -38.29
C VAL A 17 8.84 19.03 -37.03
N SER A 18 10.17 18.89 -37.13
CA SER A 18 11.08 19.13 -36.00
C SER A 18 11.04 20.57 -35.52
N VAL A 19 11.03 21.54 -36.43
CA VAL A 19 10.90 22.98 -36.10
C VAL A 19 9.56 23.26 -35.42
N LEU A 20 8.44 22.75 -35.96
CA LEU A 20 7.11 22.92 -35.34
C LEU A 20 7.06 22.35 -33.93
N LEU A 21 7.64 21.17 -33.72
CA LEU A 21 7.71 20.53 -32.39
C LEU A 21 8.60 21.32 -31.41
N LEU A 22 9.72 21.88 -31.85
CA LEU A 22 10.57 22.75 -31.04
C LEU A 22 9.85 24.02 -30.62
N ILE A 23 9.11 24.66 -31.51
CA ILE A 23 8.27 25.81 -31.20
C ILE A 23 7.21 25.42 -30.16
N ALA A 24 6.50 24.32 -30.37
CA ALA A 24 5.51 23.82 -29.40
C ALA A 24 6.14 23.50 -28.04
N TYR A 25 7.35 22.94 -28.01
CA TYR A 25 8.10 22.68 -26.78
C TYR A 25 8.44 23.98 -26.02
N ALA A 26 8.88 25.01 -26.71
CA ALA A 26 9.20 26.32 -26.14
C ALA A 26 7.98 27.04 -25.57
N CYS A 27 6.81 26.90 -26.21
CA CYS A 27 5.56 27.50 -25.76
C CYS A 27 4.98 26.87 -24.47
N VAL A 28 5.38 25.65 -24.12
CA VAL A 28 4.90 24.99 -22.90
C VAL A 28 5.76 25.38 -21.70
N LYS A 29 5.29 26.33 -20.88
CA LYS A 29 5.90 26.62 -19.57
C LYS A 29 5.59 25.48 -18.59
N ASP A 30 6.63 24.76 -18.15
CA ASP A 30 6.53 23.81 -17.04
C ASP A 30 6.45 24.60 -15.72
N LYS A 31 5.27 24.68 -15.12
CA LYS A 31 5.20 25.04 -13.70
C LYS A 31 5.79 23.85 -12.92
N LYS A 32 6.92 24.08 -12.26
CA LYS A 32 7.46 23.18 -11.23
C LYS A 32 6.50 23.20 -10.02
N THR A 33 5.36 22.57 -10.13
CA THR A 33 4.56 22.24 -8.97
C THR A 33 5.11 20.92 -8.44
N ALA A 34 5.57 20.95 -7.19
CA ALA A 34 5.95 19.75 -6.47
C ALA A 34 4.81 18.71 -6.64
N MET A 35 5.14 17.51 -7.09
CA MET A 35 4.23 16.38 -6.90
C MET A 35 3.99 16.35 -5.40
N GLY A 36 2.74 16.27 -4.91
CA GLY A 36 2.33 16.37 -3.51
C GLY A 36 2.97 15.39 -2.52
N PHE A 37 4.19 14.99 -2.79
CA PHE A 37 5.12 14.24 -1.97
C PHE A 37 6.52 14.80 -2.23
N GLU A 38 7.08 15.50 -1.25
CA GLU A 38 8.50 15.88 -1.27
C GLU A 38 9.31 14.59 -1.11
N ARG A 39 10.11 14.24 -2.10
CA ARG A 39 11.01 13.09 -2.04
C ARG A 39 12.07 13.36 -0.98
N SER A 40 12.08 12.52 0.06
CA SER A 40 13.05 12.57 1.15
C SER A 40 14.27 11.70 0.89
N MET A 41 14.12 10.64 0.05
CA MET A 41 15.16 9.65 -0.23
C MET A 41 15.76 9.83 -1.62
N ALA A 42 17.09 9.64 -1.74
CA ALA A 42 17.77 9.60 -3.02
C ALA A 42 17.46 8.29 -3.77
N ASP A 43 17.28 8.38 -5.11
CA ASP A 43 16.97 7.20 -5.95
C ASP A 43 18.02 6.07 -5.77
N GLY A 44 19.30 6.42 -5.55
CA GLY A 44 20.38 5.46 -5.32
C GLY A 44 20.23 4.68 -4.00
N GLU A 45 19.74 5.32 -2.96
CA GLU A 45 19.46 4.66 -1.67
C GLU A 45 18.29 3.68 -1.78
N ILE A 46 17.21 4.10 -2.43
CA ILE A 46 16.05 3.24 -2.69
C ILE A 46 16.48 2.00 -3.47
N LEU A 47 17.23 2.18 -4.56
CA LEU A 47 17.74 1.07 -5.36
C LEU A 47 18.64 0.13 -4.54
N ARG A 48 19.53 0.68 -3.70
CA ARG A 48 20.41 -0.13 -2.84
C ARG A 48 19.60 -1.02 -1.88
N ARG A 49 18.55 -0.49 -1.25
CA ARG A 49 17.65 -1.25 -0.36
C ARG A 49 16.90 -2.34 -1.13
N LEU A 50 16.35 -2.00 -2.31
CA LEU A 50 15.66 -2.96 -3.17
C LEU A 50 16.60 -4.08 -3.64
N PHE A 51 17.84 -3.76 -4.00
CA PHE A 51 18.86 -4.77 -4.34
C PHE A 51 19.23 -5.64 -3.15
N GLY A 52 19.08 -5.17 -1.91
CA GLY A 52 19.19 -5.99 -0.70
C GLY A 52 18.25 -7.19 -0.73
N TYR A 53 16.98 -6.98 -1.08
CA TYR A 53 15.98 -8.04 -1.24
C TYR A 53 16.24 -8.95 -2.45
N ALA A 54 16.89 -8.43 -3.51
CA ALA A 54 17.26 -9.23 -4.67
C ALA A 54 18.50 -10.11 -4.43
N LYS A 55 19.36 -9.77 -3.47
CA LYS A 55 20.64 -10.44 -3.21
C LYS A 55 20.54 -11.95 -2.96
N PRO A 56 19.57 -12.49 -2.22
CA PRO A 56 19.41 -13.94 -2.03
C PRO A 56 19.14 -14.68 -3.34
N TYR A 57 18.58 -13.99 -4.35
CA TYR A 57 18.14 -14.55 -5.63
C TYR A 57 19.12 -14.27 -6.79
N LEU A 58 20.33 -13.80 -6.50
CA LEU A 58 21.34 -13.45 -7.52
C LEU A 58 21.63 -14.58 -8.52
N ARG A 59 21.68 -15.85 -8.06
CA ARG A 59 21.89 -16.99 -8.95
C ARG A 59 20.80 -17.09 -10.02
N GLN A 60 19.54 -16.91 -9.64
CA GLN A 60 18.41 -16.93 -10.57
C GLN A 60 18.47 -15.73 -11.55
N PHE A 61 18.86 -14.54 -11.09
CA PHE A 61 19.07 -13.39 -11.98
C PHE A 61 20.20 -13.61 -12.99
N VAL A 62 21.30 -14.29 -12.60
CA VAL A 62 22.37 -14.68 -13.53
C VAL A 62 21.85 -15.63 -14.60
N VAL A 63 21.08 -16.67 -14.21
CA VAL A 63 20.45 -17.59 -15.17
C VAL A 63 19.51 -16.82 -16.13
N VAL A 64 18.69 -15.93 -15.59
CA VAL A 64 17.82 -15.06 -16.42
C VAL A 64 18.65 -14.21 -17.37
N GLY A 65 19.79 -13.65 -16.93
CA GLY A 65 20.72 -12.90 -17.77
C GLY A 65 21.21 -13.72 -18.97
N PHE A 66 21.64 -14.97 -18.77
CA PHE A 66 22.00 -15.86 -19.86
C PHE A 66 20.83 -16.16 -20.81
N LEU A 67 19.64 -16.43 -20.28
CA LEU A 67 18.44 -16.67 -21.10
C LEU A 67 18.06 -15.43 -21.93
N VAL A 68 18.24 -14.21 -21.37
CA VAL A 68 18.06 -12.95 -22.09
C VAL A 68 19.04 -12.84 -23.25
N LEU A 69 20.32 -13.15 -23.04
CA LEU A 69 21.35 -13.13 -24.11
C LEU A 69 20.99 -14.10 -25.23
N PHE A 70 20.53 -15.31 -24.89
CA PHE A 70 20.04 -16.27 -25.89
C PHE A 70 18.80 -15.76 -26.64
N SER A 71 17.85 -15.13 -25.95
CA SER A 71 16.69 -14.50 -26.61
C SER A 71 17.09 -13.39 -27.58
N ILE A 72 18.10 -12.58 -27.22
CA ILE A 72 18.63 -11.51 -28.06
C ILE A 72 19.32 -12.06 -29.31
N SER A 73 19.98 -13.23 -29.23
CA SER A 73 20.64 -13.83 -30.39
C SER A 73 19.67 -14.10 -31.55
N TYR A 74 18.41 -14.45 -31.26
CA TYR A 74 17.34 -14.55 -32.25
C TYR A 74 17.02 -13.18 -32.88
N ASP A 75 16.96 -12.12 -32.09
CA ASP A 75 16.63 -10.78 -32.59
C ASP A 75 17.72 -10.27 -33.56
N ILE A 76 18.97 -10.71 -33.37
CA ILE A 76 20.11 -10.39 -34.24
C ILE A 76 20.22 -11.37 -35.42
N ALA A 77 20.13 -12.67 -35.17
CA ALA A 77 20.35 -13.71 -36.20
C ALA A 77 19.19 -13.83 -37.20
N SER A 78 17.93 -13.63 -36.74
CA SER A 78 16.75 -13.79 -37.59
C SER A 78 16.79 -12.92 -38.88
N PRO A 79 17.09 -11.62 -38.83
CA PRO A 79 17.23 -10.81 -40.03
C PRO A 79 18.37 -11.27 -40.98
N LEU A 80 19.50 -11.70 -40.40
CA LEU A 80 20.65 -12.20 -41.18
C LEU A 80 20.30 -13.48 -41.95
N ILE A 81 19.62 -14.42 -41.27
CA ILE A 81 19.21 -15.67 -41.92
C ILE A 81 18.18 -15.40 -43.04
N VAL A 82 17.21 -14.47 -42.80
CA VAL A 82 16.22 -14.12 -43.80
C VAL A 82 16.86 -13.44 -45.01
N GLY A 83 17.82 -12.53 -44.79
CA GLY A 83 18.59 -11.91 -45.86
C GLY A 83 19.42 -12.91 -46.67
N TYR A 84 20.05 -13.89 -45.97
CA TYR A 84 20.76 -14.98 -46.66
C TYR A 84 19.82 -15.89 -47.46
N ILE A 85 18.63 -16.21 -46.96
CA ILE A 85 17.62 -16.98 -47.68
C ILE A 85 17.17 -16.23 -48.95
N GLU A 86 16.99 -14.90 -48.84
CA GLU A 86 16.62 -14.09 -49.97
C GLU A 86 17.72 -14.11 -51.07
N GLU A 87 19.00 -14.00 -50.70
CA GLU A 87 20.11 -14.11 -51.64
C GLU A 87 20.17 -15.47 -52.33
N LEU A 88 19.90 -16.57 -51.59
CA LEU A 88 19.80 -17.92 -52.15
C LEU A 88 18.64 -18.09 -53.14
N VAL A 89 17.51 -17.40 -52.91
CA VAL A 89 16.32 -17.48 -53.78
C VAL A 89 16.46 -16.66 -55.04
N VAL A 90 17.12 -15.49 -54.97
CA VAL A 90 17.30 -14.56 -56.10
C VAL A 90 18.52 -14.92 -56.94
N GLY A 91 19.57 -15.50 -56.33
CA GLY A 91 20.80 -15.91 -57.01
C GLY A 91 20.77 -17.36 -57.51
N ASP A 92 21.85 -18.09 -57.25
CA ASP A 92 21.95 -19.52 -57.59
C ASP A 92 21.09 -20.36 -56.61
N PHE A 93 19.87 -20.71 -57.04
CA PHE A 93 18.93 -21.46 -56.24
C PHE A 93 19.40 -22.87 -55.93
N GLU A 94 19.79 -23.13 -54.68
CA GLU A 94 20.14 -24.45 -54.19
C GLU A 94 19.15 -24.90 -53.10
N LEU A 95 18.32 -25.90 -53.48
CA LEU A 95 17.24 -26.41 -52.60
C LEU A 95 17.77 -26.94 -51.24
N LYS A 96 18.97 -27.56 -51.23
CA LYS A 96 19.58 -28.12 -50.01
C LYS A 96 19.95 -27.01 -49.04
N SER A 97 20.58 -25.94 -49.51
CA SER A 97 20.98 -24.78 -48.71
C SER A 97 19.75 -24.04 -48.17
N LEU A 98 18.65 -23.98 -48.93
CA LEU A 98 17.39 -23.43 -48.48
C LEU A 98 16.81 -24.25 -47.31
N TYR A 99 16.73 -25.59 -47.42
CA TYR A 99 16.23 -26.43 -46.33
C TYR A 99 17.08 -26.31 -45.05
N VAL A 100 18.40 -26.24 -45.17
CA VAL A 100 19.31 -26.06 -44.03
C VAL A 100 19.05 -24.71 -43.36
N SER A 101 18.94 -23.62 -44.15
CA SER A 101 18.69 -22.27 -43.61
C SER A 101 17.34 -22.17 -42.92
N VAL A 102 16.28 -22.77 -43.48
CA VAL A 102 14.95 -22.83 -42.84
C VAL A 102 15.01 -23.66 -41.55
N ALA A 103 15.71 -24.79 -41.56
CA ALA A 103 15.87 -25.62 -40.36
C ALA A 103 16.65 -24.88 -39.25
N VAL A 104 17.71 -24.16 -39.60
CA VAL A 104 18.47 -23.33 -38.66
C VAL A 104 17.59 -22.20 -38.09
N TYR A 105 16.83 -21.51 -38.97
CA TYR A 105 15.90 -20.48 -38.53
C TYR A 105 14.85 -21.01 -37.56
N ALA A 106 14.22 -22.16 -37.86
CA ALA A 106 13.25 -22.81 -37.00
C ALA A 106 13.89 -23.23 -35.67
N GLY A 107 15.12 -23.76 -35.69
CA GLY A 107 15.86 -24.13 -34.49
C GLY A 107 16.13 -22.93 -33.57
N VAL A 108 16.61 -21.81 -34.15
CA VAL A 108 16.87 -20.57 -33.40
C VAL A 108 15.57 -19.99 -32.85
N LEU A 109 14.47 -20.05 -33.61
CA LEU A 109 13.15 -19.61 -33.16
C LEU A 109 12.66 -20.42 -31.95
N VAL A 110 12.66 -21.75 -32.05
CA VAL A 110 12.20 -22.64 -30.96
C VAL A 110 13.05 -22.44 -29.70
N PHE A 111 14.37 -22.34 -29.88
CA PHE A 111 15.29 -22.09 -28.78
C PHE A 111 15.05 -20.74 -28.10
N SER A 112 14.81 -19.68 -28.89
CA SER A 112 14.45 -18.36 -28.36
C SER A 112 13.11 -18.36 -27.62
N MET A 113 12.09 -19.07 -28.15
CA MET A 113 10.81 -19.24 -27.48
C MET A 113 10.95 -19.94 -26.12
N ALA A 114 11.71 -21.05 -26.08
CA ALA A 114 11.97 -21.78 -24.85
C ALA A 114 12.74 -20.91 -23.82
N SER A 115 13.75 -20.16 -24.28
CA SER A 115 14.52 -19.25 -23.44
C SER A 115 13.66 -18.12 -22.86
N THR A 116 12.80 -17.52 -23.69
CA THR A 116 11.86 -16.46 -23.25
C THR A 116 10.84 -17.00 -22.26
N TYR A 117 10.30 -18.20 -22.48
CA TYR A 117 9.38 -18.86 -21.55
C TYR A 117 10.04 -19.14 -20.20
N LEU A 118 11.21 -19.78 -20.20
CA LEU A 118 11.96 -20.09 -18.97
C LEU A 118 12.32 -18.82 -18.21
N GLN A 119 12.81 -17.79 -18.91
CA GLN A 119 13.10 -16.48 -18.36
C GLN A 119 11.88 -15.88 -17.66
N ALA A 120 10.71 -15.86 -18.32
CA ALA A 120 9.49 -15.30 -17.76
C ALA A 120 9.04 -16.06 -16.48
N VAL A 121 9.08 -17.40 -16.51
CA VAL A 121 8.70 -18.24 -15.36
C VAL A 121 9.64 -18.03 -14.17
N ILE A 122 10.96 -18.03 -14.40
CA ILE A 122 11.93 -17.83 -13.32
C ILE A 122 11.77 -16.43 -12.73
N LEU A 123 11.68 -15.42 -13.58
CA LEU A 123 11.58 -14.03 -13.14
C LEU A 123 10.29 -13.76 -12.37
N GLN A 124 9.16 -14.32 -12.82
CA GLN A 124 7.90 -14.20 -12.10
C GLN A 124 7.96 -14.85 -10.72
N ARG A 125 8.55 -16.06 -10.62
CA ARG A 125 8.71 -16.74 -9.33
C ARG A 125 9.62 -15.95 -8.38
N VAL A 126 10.75 -15.47 -8.87
CA VAL A 126 11.70 -14.70 -8.06
C VAL A 126 11.07 -13.37 -7.62
N GLY A 127 10.43 -12.66 -8.54
CA GLY A 127 9.76 -11.40 -8.22
C GLY A 127 8.67 -11.57 -7.16
N GLN A 128 7.85 -12.63 -7.23
CA GLN A 128 6.82 -12.89 -6.21
C GLN A 128 7.43 -13.24 -4.84
N ARG A 129 8.55 -13.98 -4.80
CA ARG A 129 9.25 -14.27 -3.53
C ARG A 129 9.81 -13.00 -2.90
N ILE A 130 10.52 -12.17 -3.67
CA ILE A 130 11.04 -10.88 -3.18
C ILE A 130 9.92 -10.03 -2.59
N ILE A 131 8.75 -10.01 -3.23
CA ILE A 131 7.61 -9.23 -2.74
C ILE A 131 6.96 -9.86 -1.51
N SER A 132 6.93 -11.20 -1.43
CA SER A 132 6.49 -11.89 -0.21
C SER A 132 7.35 -11.50 0.98
N ASP A 133 8.68 -11.58 0.82
CA ASP A 133 9.65 -11.23 1.86
C ASP A 133 9.48 -9.74 2.28
N LEU A 134 9.36 -8.83 1.31
CA LEU A 134 9.14 -7.41 1.57
C LEU A 134 7.81 -7.13 2.30
N ARG A 135 6.74 -7.86 1.95
CA ARG A 135 5.44 -7.71 2.62
C ARG A 135 5.47 -8.24 4.04
N GLU A 136 6.15 -9.35 4.27
CA GLU A 136 6.32 -9.94 5.59
C GLU A 136 7.10 -9.00 6.50
N ASP A 137 8.24 -8.48 6.03
CA ASP A 137 9.04 -7.51 6.77
C ASP A 137 8.24 -6.22 7.07
N LEU A 138 7.53 -5.69 6.06
CA LEU A 138 6.71 -4.49 6.22
C LEU A 138 5.57 -4.71 7.21
N PHE A 139 4.87 -5.85 7.14
CA PHE A 139 3.77 -6.16 8.02
C PHE A 139 4.26 -6.38 9.47
N THR A 140 5.32 -7.15 9.64
CA THR A 140 5.97 -7.35 10.95
C THR A 140 6.42 -6.03 11.55
N HIS A 141 6.97 -5.13 10.72
CA HIS A 141 7.37 -3.81 11.18
C HIS A 141 6.15 -2.97 11.61
N ILE A 142 5.06 -2.97 10.83
CA ILE A 142 3.82 -2.27 11.18
C ILE A 142 3.26 -2.79 12.51
N GLU A 143 3.28 -4.10 12.75
CA GLU A 143 2.84 -4.69 14.02
C GLU A 143 3.73 -4.30 15.22
N SER A 144 5.00 -3.98 14.97
CA SER A 144 5.92 -3.52 16.01
C SER A 144 5.72 -2.05 16.41
N LEU A 145 4.97 -1.26 15.63
CA LEU A 145 4.71 0.14 15.93
C LEU A 145 3.78 0.30 17.14
N SER A 146 3.97 1.38 17.89
CA SER A 146 3.11 1.70 19.03
C SER A 146 1.69 2.07 18.60
N HIS A 147 0.74 1.92 19.52
CA HIS A 147 -0.65 2.31 19.30
C HIS A 147 -0.78 3.79 18.89
N GLY A 148 0.00 4.68 19.49
CA GLY A 148 0.04 6.09 19.13
C GLY A 148 0.47 6.32 17.68
N GLN A 149 1.55 5.66 17.26
CA GLN A 149 2.05 5.76 15.88
C GLN A 149 1.05 5.22 14.86
N LEU A 150 0.33 4.14 15.20
CA LEU A 150 -0.71 3.57 14.33
C LEU A 150 -1.95 4.48 14.23
N ASN A 151 -2.30 5.20 15.28
CA ASN A 151 -3.41 6.16 15.26
C ASN A 151 -3.13 7.37 14.37
N ASP A 152 -1.86 7.78 14.24
CA ASP A 152 -1.45 8.89 13.38
C ASP A 152 -1.48 8.53 11.89
N ILE A 153 -1.52 7.23 11.56
CA ILE A 153 -1.49 6.74 10.18
C ILE A 153 -2.84 6.09 9.83
N PRO A 154 -3.62 6.66 8.89
CA PRO A 154 -4.87 6.05 8.47
C PRO A 154 -4.67 4.60 8.01
N VAL A 155 -5.50 3.66 8.50
CA VAL A 155 -5.41 2.22 8.19
C VAL A 155 -5.42 1.97 6.68
N GLY A 156 -6.27 2.68 5.91
CA GLY A 156 -6.30 2.56 4.45
C GLY A 156 -4.98 2.93 3.77
N LYS A 157 -4.19 3.83 4.38
CA LYS A 157 -2.85 4.16 3.90
C LYS A 157 -1.88 2.98 4.12
N LEU A 158 -1.92 2.33 5.28
CA LEU A 158 -1.13 1.14 5.58
C LEU A 158 -1.47 -0.01 4.62
N VAL A 159 -2.76 -0.31 4.47
CA VAL A 159 -3.23 -1.34 3.52
C VAL A 159 -2.72 -1.06 2.10
N THR A 160 -2.83 0.18 1.62
CA THR A 160 -2.32 0.57 0.29
C THR A 160 -0.81 0.34 0.15
N ARG A 161 -0.01 0.56 1.21
CA ARG A 161 1.44 0.29 1.20
C ARG A 161 1.75 -1.19 1.08
N VAL A 162 1.05 -2.03 1.89
CA VAL A 162 1.26 -3.49 1.89
C VAL A 162 0.78 -4.15 0.58
N THR A 163 -0.27 -3.61 -0.06
CA THR A 163 -0.87 -4.20 -1.27
C THR A 163 -0.39 -3.53 -2.55
N ASN A 164 -0.81 -2.30 -2.81
CA ASN A 164 -0.62 -1.65 -4.12
C ASN A 164 0.82 -1.18 -4.35
N ASP A 165 1.46 -0.57 -3.34
CA ASP A 165 2.82 -0.08 -3.51
C ASP A 165 3.82 -1.23 -3.63
N THR A 166 3.64 -2.34 -2.89
CA THR A 166 4.46 -3.54 -3.08
C THR A 166 4.24 -4.19 -4.45
N ASN A 167 3.01 -4.15 -5.01
CA ASN A 167 2.76 -4.63 -6.38
C ASN A 167 3.50 -3.78 -7.43
N ALA A 168 3.58 -2.46 -7.25
CA ALA A 168 4.37 -1.60 -8.15
C ALA A 168 5.87 -1.96 -8.10
N ILE A 169 6.38 -2.31 -6.91
CA ILE A 169 7.75 -2.81 -6.73
C ILE A 169 7.93 -4.18 -7.41
N SER A 170 6.94 -5.08 -7.31
CA SER A 170 6.95 -6.37 -8.02
C SER A 170 7.19 -6.20 -9.52
N MET A 171 6.41 -5.29 -10.15
CA MET A 171 6.55 -5.02 -11.59
C MET A 171 7.95 -4.54 -11.97
N MET A 172 8.66 -3.87 -11.07
CA MET A 172 10.04 -3.46 -11.28
C MET A 172 10.98 -4.68 -11.41
N PHE A 173 10.86 -5.67 -10.51
CA PHE A 173 11.69 -6.87 -10.53
C PHE A 173 11.31 -7.85 -11.65
N THR A 174 10.02 -8.01 -11.93
CA THR A 174 9.53 -9.00 -12.89
C THR A 174 9.67 -8.54 -14.35
N ASN A 175 9.50 -7.26 -14.62
CA ASN A 175 9.40 -6.75 -15.99
C ASN A 175 10.41 -5.67 -16.33
N LEU A 176 10.57 -4.68 -15.43
CA LEU A 176 11.25 -3.45 -15.81
C LEU A 176 12.76 -3.65 -16.04
N PHE A 177 13.48 -4.21 -15.06
CA PHE A 177 14.93 -4.38 -15.16
C PHE A 177 15.32 -5.27 -16.35
N VAL A 178 14.59 -6.36 -16.57
CA VAL A 178 14.90 -7.27 -17.67
C VAL A 178 14.58 -6.64 -19.01
N ASN A 179 13.44 -5.94 -19.13
CA ASN A 179 13.09 -5.28 -20.38
C ASN A 179 14.04 -4.11 -20.70
N LEU A 180 14.44 -3.31 -19.70
CA LEU A 180 15.46 -2.26 -19.91
C LEU A 180 16.78 -2.86 -20.39
N THR A 181 17.26 -3.92 -19.71
CA THR A 181 18.50 -4.61 -20.06
C THR A 181 18.39 -5.25 -21.44
N LYS A 182 17.30 -5.99 -21.72
CA LYS A 182 17.08 -6.59 -23.03
C LYS A 182 17.05 -5.56 -24.15
N ASN A 183 16.28 -4.47 -23.99
CA ASN A 183 16.20 -3.42 -25.01
C ASN A 183 17.54 -2.74 -25.26
N ALA A 184 18.33 -2.48 -24.20
CA ALA A 184 19.66 -1.90 -24.35
C ALA A 184 20.61 -2.83 -25.14
N PHE A 185 20.64 -4.11 -24.81
CA PHE A 185 21.48 -5.10 -25.51
C PHE A 185 20.99 -5.38 -26.93
N VAL A 186 19.68 -5.37 -27.19
CA VAL A 186 19.11 -5.51 -28.55
C VAL A 186 19.55 -4.33 -29.40
N ILE A 187 19.42 -3.09 -28.92
CA ILE A 187 19.86 -1.89 -29.66
C ILE A 187 21.35 -1.97 -29.97
N LEU A 188 22.19 -2.29 -28.96
CA LEU A 188 23.63 -2.40 -29.15
C LEU A 188 24.01 -3.52 -30.11
N GLY A 189 23.42 -4.71 -29.95
CA GLY A 189 23.70 -5.88 -30.78
C GLY A 189 23.26 -5.67 -32.24
N ILE A 190 22.10 -5.07 -32.48
CA ILE A 190 21.63 -4.73 -33.83
C ILE A 190 22.53 -3.66 -34.44
N LEU A 191 22.92 -2.62 -33.68
CA LEU A 191 23.83 -1.59 -34.17
C LEU A 191 25.17 -2.18 -34.61
N VAL A 192 25.75 -3.07 -33.80
CA VAL A 192 27.00 -3.77 -34.13
C VAL A 192 26.81 -4.64 -35.37
N ALA A 193 25.72 -5.41 -35.48
CA ALA A 193 25.43 -6.25 -36.64
C ALA A 193 25.27 -5.41 -37.92
N MET A 194 24.56 -4.28 -37.87
CA MET A 194 24.38 -3.36 -38.98
C MET A 194 25.73 -2.76 -39.43
N LEU A 195 26.60 -2.36 -38.49
CA LEU A 195 27.93 -1.81 -38.81
C LEU A 195 28.83 -2.82 -39.53
N PHE A 196 28.80 -4.10 -39.10
CA PHE A 196 29.53 -5.16 -39.76
C PHE A 196 28.99 -5.49 -41.14
N LEU A 197 27.65 -5.39 -41.34
CA LEU A 197 27.00 -5.72 -42.60
C LEU A 197 27.22 -4.63 -43.65
N ASN A 198 26.91 -3.38 -43.31
CA ASN A 198 27.15 -2.21 -44.18
C ASN A 198 27.17 -0.92 -43.33
N TYR A 199 28.35 -0.29 -43.22
CA TYR A 199 28.48 0.91 -42.39
C TYR A 199 27.82 2.15 -43.01
N GLU A 200 27.67 2.22 -44.36
CA GLU A 200 27.02 3.36 -45.03
C GLU A 200 25.52 3.41 -44.75
N LEU A 201 24.83 2.27 -44.91
CA LEU A 201 23.41 2.15 -44.60
C LEU A 201 23.17 2.34 -43.09
N THR A 202 24.12 1.90 -42.27
CA THR A 202 24.05 2.13 -40.79
C THR A 202 24.11 3.62 -40.46
N LEU A 203 25.02 4.36 -41.09
CA LEU A 203 25.14 5.80 -40.89
C LEU A 203 23.85 6.53 -41.30
N MET A 204 23.24 6.12 -42.42
CA MET A 204 21.94 6.64 -42.86
C MET A 204 20.85 6.41 -41.78
N VAL A 205 20.75 5.21 -41.20
CA VAL A 205 19.79 4.91 -40.14
C VAL A 205 20.09 5.73 -38.88
N LEU A 206 21.37 5.87 -38.50
CA LEU A 206 21.79 6.68 -37.35
C LEU A 206 21.43 8.16 -37.48
N CYS A 207 21.33 8.71 -38.70
CA CYS A 207 20.87 10.08 -38.92
C CYS A 207 19.42 10.32 -38.42
N PHE A 208 18.59 9.30 -38.31
CA PHE A 208 17.23 9.42 -37.78
C PHE A 208 17.17 9.39 -36.25
N VAL A 209 18.19 8.84 -35.57
CA VAL A 209 18.20 8.69 -34.11
C VAL A 209 18.07 10.02 -33.37
N PRO A 210 18.81 11.11 -33.73
CA PRO A 210 18.66 12.41 -33.08
C PRO A 210 17.21 12.94 -33.14
N PHE A 211 16.50 12.74 -34.28
CA PHE A 211 15.11 13.17 -34.42
C PHE A 211 14.17 12.36 -33.54
N ILE A 212 14.39 11.04 -33.40
CA ILE A 212 13.61 10.20 -32.51
C ILE A 212 13.80 10.65 -31.06
N LEU A 213 15.06 10.89 -30.66
CA LEU A 213 15.37 11.37 -29.30
C LEU A 213 14.73 12.74 -29.04
N LEU A 214 14.81 13.67 -30.00
CA LEU A 214 14.16 14.96 -29.92
C LEU A 214 12.64 14.82 -29.75
N PHE A 215 11.98 14.02 -30.58
CA PHE A 215 10.55 13.79 -30.49
C PHE A 215 10.15 13.13 -29.19
N THR A 216 10.95 12.17 -28.70
CA THR A 216 10.75 11.52 -27.41
C THR A 216 10.84 12.51 -26.23
N VAL A 217 11.83 13.40 -26.23
CA VAL A 217 11.95 14.43 -25.19
C VAL A 217 10.77 15.40 -25.19
N ILE A 218 10.34 15.84 -26.38
CA ILE A 218 9.18 16.70 -26.54
C ILE A 218 7.91 16.00 -26.06
N PHE A 219 7.68 14.77 -26.52
CA PHE A 219 6.55 13.95 -26.10
C PHE A 219 6.49 13.77 -24.58
N ARG A 220 7.63 13.48 -23.95
CA ARG A 220 7.71 13.31 -22.49
C ARG A 220 7.16 14.52 -21.73
N LYS A 221 7.43 15.74 -22.21
CA LYS A 221 6.92 16.97 -21.59
C LYS A 221 5.40 17.08 -21.70
N PHE A 222 4.85 16.86 -22.90
CA PHE A 222 3.40 16.94 -23.16
C PHE A 222 2.64 15.80 -22.47
N SER A 223 3.12 14.57 -22.61
CA SER A 223 2.53 13.38 -21.98
C SER A 223 2.46 13.52 -20.47
N ARG A 224 3.55 13.99 -19.84
CA ARG A 224 3.58 14.21 -18.39
C ARG A 224 2.54 15.21 -17.92
N ARG A 225 2.31 16.30 -18.69
CA ARG A 225 1.30 17.31 -18.37
C ARG A 225 -0.12 16.74 -18.52
N ALA A 226 -0.39 16.05 -19.62
CA ALA A 226 -1.69 15.44 -19.87
C ALA A 226 -2.01 14.35 -18.82
N TYR A 227 -1.04 13.50 -18.51
CA TYR A 227 -1.20 12.46 -17.49
C TYR A 227 -1.51 13.02 -16.10
N ARG A 228 -0.89 14.15 -15.70
CA ARG A 228 -1.24 14.82 -14.44
C ARG A 228 -2.68 15.29 -14.42
N LYS A 229 -3.16 15.96 -15.49
CA LYS A 229 -4.55 16.41 -15.58
C LYS A 229 -5.54 15.26 -15.40
N VAL A 230 -5.29 14.12 -16.07
CA VAL A 230 -6.12 12.92 -15.92
C VAL A 230 -6.08 12.40 -14.49
N LYS A 231 -4.89 12.33 -13.88
CA LYS A 231 -4.72 11.86 -12.50
C LYS A 231 -5.46 12.76 -11.51
N ASP A 232 -5.34 14.08 -11.64
CA ASP A 232 -6.00 15.05 -10.77
C ASP A 232 -7.53 14.93 -10.90
N ALA A 233 -8.06 14.88 -12.12
CA ALA A 233 -9.48 14.70 -12.37
C ALA A 233 -10.02 13.33 -11.87
N THR A 234 -9.22 12.25 -11.99
CA THR A 234 -9.58 10.93 -11.45
C THR A 234 -9.62 10.96 -9.92
N THR A 235 -8.65 11.62 -9.30
CA THR A 235 -8.63 11.79 -7.83
C THR A 235 -9.86 12.55 -7.35
N GLU A 236 -10.22 13.63 -8.04
CA GLU A 236 -11.40 14.44 -7.72
C GLU A 236 -12.69 13.65 -7.83
N ILE A 237 -12.86 12.82 -8.88
CA ILE A 237 -14.02 11.91 -9.01
C ILE A 237 -14.05 10.89 -7.89
N ASN A 238 -12.93 10.24 -7.60
CA ASN A 238 -12.87 9.21 -6.55
C ASN A 238 -13.19 9.79 -5.17
N THR A 239 -12.68 10.98 -4.85
CA THR A 239 -13.02 11.70 -3.60
C THR A 239 -14.52 11.99 -3.55
N TYR A 240 -15.07 12.53 -4.64
CA TYR A 240 -16.50 12.83 -4.74
C TYR A 240 -17.38 11.59 -4.55
N LEU A 241 -17.04 10.48 -5.23
CA LEU A 241 -17.77 9.22 -5.10
C LEU A 241 -17.69 8.66 -3.67
N SER A 242 -16.50 8.67 -3.07
CA SER A 242 -16.32 8.19 -1.69
C SER A 242 -17.17 8.98 -0.70
N GLU A 243 -17.20 10.31 -0.82
CA GLU A 243 -17.97 11.19 0.05
C GLU A 243 -19.49 10.98 -0.16
N ASN A 244 -19.96 11.03 -1.41
CA ASN A 244 -21.39 10.95 -1.69
C ASN A 244 -21.97 9.57 -1.48
N LEU A 245 -21.24 8.48 -1.74
CA LEU A 245 -21.70 7.11 -1.43
C LEU A 245 -21.73 6.86 0.08
N SER A 246 -20.78 7.39 0.83
CA SER A 246 -20.82 7.33 2.30
C SER A 246 -21.99 8.13 2.86
N GLY A 247 -22.32 9.28 2.24
CA GLY A 247 -23.40 10.16 2.63
C GLY A 247 -24.73 9.91 1.90
N ILE A 248 -24.90 8.80 1.17
CA ILE A 248 -26.07 8.59 0.28
C ILE A 248 -27.41 8.73 1.00
N LYS A 249 -27.51 8.23 2.23
CA LYS A 249 -28.72 8.35 3.05
C LYS A 249 -29.11 9.81 3.30
N VAL A 250 -28.11 10.67 3.55
CA VAL A 250 -28.35 12.11 3.76
C VAL A 250 -28.87 12.75 2.47
N THR A 251 -28.22 12.44 1.33
CA THR A 251 -28.66 12.94 0.01
C THR A 251 -30.12 12.55 -0.27
N GLN A 252 -30.50 11.28 -0.02
CA GLN A 252 -31.87 10.80 -0.22
C GLN A 252 -32.88 11.43 0.73
N ILE A 253 -32.55 11.55 2.02
CA ILE A 253 -33.48 12.16 3.01
C ILE A 253 -33.76 13.62 2.66
N PHE A 254 -32.78 14.35 2.12
CA PHE A 254 -32.94 15.76 1.74
C PHE A 254 -33.37 15.97 0.28
N GLY A 255 -33.61 14.89 -0.51
CA GLY A 255 -34.06 14.96 -1.91
C GLY A 255 -33.11 15.74 -2.82
N ARG A 256 -31.78 15.54 -2.64
CA ARG A 256 -30.75 16.25 -3.39
C ARG A 256 -30.05 15.40 -4.47
N GLU A 257 -30.69 14.33 -4.93
CA GLU A 257 -30.14 13.39 -5.90
C GLU A 257 -29.81 14.09 -7.24
N ASP A 258 -30.72 14.92 -7.74
CA ASP A 258 -30.54 15.60 -9.02
C ASP A 258 -29.36 16.59 -8.98
N GLU A 259 -29.21 17.33 -7.88
CA GLU A 259 -28.09 18.26 -7.68
C GLU A 259 -26.76 17.51 -7.63
N LYS A 260 -26.70 16.39 -6.88
CA LYS A 260 -25.51 15.56 -6.78
C LYS A 260 -25.17 14.85 -8.11
N MET A 261 -26.18 14.48 -8.88
CA MET A 261 -26.00 13.94 -10.22
C MET A 261 -25.39 14.98 -11.18
N GLU A 262 -25.83 16.24 -11.10
CA GLU A 262 -25.27 17.30 -11.95
C GLU A 262 -23.82 17.64 -11.59
N GLU A 263 -23.48 17.68 -10.29
CA GLU A 263 -22.10 17.81 -9.82
C GLU A 263 -21.21 16.67 -10.35
N PHE A 264 -21.71 15.42 -10.27
CA PHE A 264 -21.01 14.26 -10.79
C PHE A 264 -20.78 14.35 -12.30
N ARG A 265 -21.81 14.79 -13.05
CA ARG A 265 -21.72 14.97 -14.51
C ARG A 265 -20.63 15.98 -14.89
N GLN A 266 -20.52 17.10 -14.16
CA GLN A 266 -19.48 18.10 -14.41
C GLN A 266 -18.08 17.56 -14.15
N LYS A 267 -17.88 16.80 -13.05
CA LYS A 267 -16.59 16.16 -12.74
C LYS A 267 -16.23 15.08 -13.78
N SER A 268 -17.22 14.29 -14.19
CA SER A 268 -17.06 13.28 -15.25
C SER A 268 -16.70 13.92 -16.60
N GLN A 269 -17.32 15.05 -16.96
CA GLN A 269 -16.94 15.81 -18.17
C GLN A 269 -15.51 16.36 -18.07
N THR A 270 -15.09 16.82 -16.90
CA THR A 270 -13.70 17.29 -16.66
C THR A 270 -12.70 16.16 -16.88
N LEU A 271 -12.98 14.96 -16.35
CA LEU A 271 -12.16 13.76 -16.59
C LEU A 271 -12.16 13.39 -18.07
N ALA A 272 -13.32 13.40 -18.74
CA ALA A 272 -13.42 13.10 -20.16
C ALA A 272 -12.57 14.05 -21.01
N LYS A 273 -12.62 15.37 -20.75
CA LYS A 273 -11.78 16.36 -21.43
C LYS A 273 -10.29 16.14 -21.19
N ALA A 274 -9.89 15.86 -19.94
CA ALA A 274 -8.50 15.57 -19.60
C ALA A 274 -8.00 14.30 -20.33
N THR A 275 -8.85 13.26 -20.41
CA THR A 275 -8.55 12.02 -21.13
C THR A 275 -8.45 12.26 -22.63
N GLN A 276 -9.32 13.08 -23.21
CA GLN A 276 -9.24 13.46 -24.63
C GLN A 276 -7.93 14.21 -24.94
N GLU A 277 -7.51 15.16 -24.09
CA GLU A 277 -6.20 15.82 -24.23
C GLU A 277 -5.04 14.81 -24.21
N GLN A 278 -5.11 13.82 -23.33
CA GLN A 278 -4.10 12.76 -23.25
C GLN A 278 -4.08 11.91 -24.53
N ILE A 279 -5.26 11.45 -24.98
CA ILE A 279 -5.38 10.67 -26.23
C ILE A 279 -4.85 11.48 -27.42
N PHE A 280 -5.14 12.78 -27.50
CA PHE A 280 -4.63 13.65 -28.55
C PHE A 280 -3.09 13.70 -28.56
N VAL A 281 -2.46 13.88 -27.38
CA VAL A 281 -0.98 13.87 -27.27
C VAL A 281 -0.39 12.57 -27.79
N PHE A 282 -0.96 11.42 -27.42
CA PHE A 282 -0.50 10.11 -27.89
C PHE A 282 -0.83 9.89 -29.37
N GLY A 283 -2.00 10.35 -29.81
CA GLY A 283 -2.46 10.25 -31.20
C GLY A 283 -1.62 11.06 -32.18
N VAL A 284 -0.97 12.13 -31.73
CA VAL A 284 -0.01 12.89 -32.55
C VAL A 284 1.39 12.28 -32.50
N PHE A 285 1.86 11.87 -31.33
CA PHE A 285 3.23 11.39 -31.18
C PHE A 285 3.50 10.05 -31.89
N ARG A 286 2.60 9.06 -31.73
CA ARG A 286 2.79 7.74 -32.35
C ARG A 286 2.93 7.80 -33.87
N PRO A 287 2.05 8.50 -34.61
CA PRO A 287 2.21 8.69 -36.06
C PRO A 287 3.49 9.44 -36.45
N LEU A 288 3.96 10.40 -35.65
CA LEU A 288 5.20 11.12 -35.94
C LEU A 288 6.44 10.21 -35.88
N VAL A 289 6.52 9.35 -34.85
CA VAL A 289 7.60 8.37 -34.76
C VAL A 289 7.49 7.32 -35.86
N TYR A 290 6.26 6.90 -36.20
CA TYR A 290 6.02 5.99 -37.30
C TYR A 290 6.43 6.63 -38.64
N MET A 291 6.19 7.91 -38.84
CA MET A 291 6.65 8.66 -40.01
C MET A 291 8.18 8.63 -40.14
N LEU A 292 8.92 8.81 -39.03
CA LEU A 292 10.38 8.68 -39.05
C LEU A 292 10.84 7.27 -39.41
N TYR A 293 10.17 6.26 -38.87
CA TYR A 293 10.40 4.85 -39.22
C TYR A 293 10.19 4.59 -40.72
N ILE A 294 9.04 4.99 -41.30
CA ILE A 294 8.76 4.85 -42.74
C ILE A 294 9.73 5.66 -43.58
N SER A 295 10.09 6.88 -43.16
CA SER A 295 11.10 7.70 -43.84
C SER A 295 12.46 7.02 -43.90
N SER A 296 12.87 6.34 -42.82
CA SER A 296 14.14 5.58 -42.81
C SER A 296 14.09 4.37 -43.78
N ILE A 297 12.94 3.70 -43.87
CA ILE A 297 12.74 2.62 -44.84
C ILE A 297 12.75 3.14 -46.30
N LEU A 298 12.09 4.27 -46.58
CA LEU A 298 12.12 4.88 -47.91
C LEU A 298 13.56 5.28 -48.30
N CYS A 299 14.32 5.86 -47.39
CA CYS A 299 15.73 6.15 -47.62
C CYS A 299 16.55 4.87 -47.83
N LEU A 300 16.28 3.78 -47.09
CA LEU A 300 16.93 2.48 -47.30
C LEU A 300 16.68 1.96 -48.72
N PHE A 301 15.42 1.90 -49.15
CA PHE A 301 15.08 1.39 -50.49
C PHE A 301 15.63 2.28 -51.59
N TYR A 302 15.63 3.61 -51.39
CA TYR A 302 16.16 4.53 -52.40
C TYR A 302 17.69 4.40 -52.53
N LEU A 303 18.43 4.54 -51.42
CA LEU A 303 19.91 4.48 -51.41
C LEU A 303 20.41 3.05 -51.64
N GLY A 304 19.82 2.06 -50.96
CA GLY A 304 20.16 0.65 -51.13
C GLY A 304 19.84 0.13 -52.54
N GLY A 305 18.67 0.48 -53.08
CA GLY A 305 18.26 0.11 -54.44
C GLY A 305 19.14 0.77 -55.50
N MET A 306 19.46 2.06 -55.37
CA MET A 306 20.40 2.75 -56.26
C MET A 306 21.79 2.13 -56.19
N GLY A 307 22.29 1.80 -55.00
CA GLY A 307 23.56 1.13 -54.77
C GLY A 307 23.61 -0.25 -55.40
N HIS A 308 22.54 -1.02 -55.28
CA HIS A 308 22.40 -2.36 -55.90
C HIS A 308 22.38 -2.29 -57.44
N LEU A 309 21.53 -1.39 -57.98
CA LEU A 309 21.35 -1.28 -59.46
C LEU A 309 22.58 -0.73 -60.18
N ASN A 310 23.30 0.22 -59.56
CA ASN A 310 24.43 0.87 -60.20
C ASN A 310 25.78 0.23 -59.84
N HIS A 311 25.79 -0.82 -59.00
CA HIS A 311 27.02 -1.45 -58.41
C HIS A 311 27.99 -0.45 -57.79
N VAL A 312 27.47 0.71 -57.38
CA VAL A 312 28.29 1.81 -56.79
C VAL A 312 27.63 2.25 -55.47
N THR A 313 28.42 2.22 -54.42
CA THR A 313 28.08 2.85 -53.14
C THR A 313 28.86 4.14 -52.97
N PHE A 314 28.38 5.01 -52.07
CA PHE A 314 29.07 6.28 -51.79
C PHE A 314 30.51 6.10 -51.25
N LEU A 315 30.83 4.95 -50.63
CA LEU A 315 32.11 4.65 -49.96
C LEU A 315 32.72 3.29 -50.38
N GLY A 316 32.21 2.66 -51.44
CA GLY A 316 32.83 1.49 -52.07
C GLY A 316 32.42 0.12 -51.54
N GLN A 317 31.34 0.01 -50.76
CA GLN A 317 30.76 -1.29 -50.36
C GLN A 317 29.67 -1.74 -51.37
N THR A 318 29.69 -3.03 -51.70
CA THR A 318 28.62 -3.63 -52.53
C THR A 318 27.39 -3.90 -51.67
N ILE A 319 26.21 -3.60 -52.21
CA ILE A 319 24.94 -3.85 -51.53
C ILE A 319 24.19 -4.97 -52.26
N SER A 320 23.99 -6.10 -51.57
CA SER A 320 23.16 -7.20 -52.08
C SER A 320 21.68 -6.96 -51.78
N SER A 321 20.78 -7.66 -52.47
CA SER A 321 19.34 -7.64 -52.20
C SER A 321 19.04 -8.14 -50.79
N GLY A 322 19.72 -9.20 -50.35
CA GLY A 322 19.61 -9.73 -48.98
C GLY A 322 20.05 -8.75 -47.89
N THR A 323 21.07 -7.91 -48.19
CA THR A 323 21.46 -6.83 -47.29
C THR A 323 20.33 -5.81 -47.09
N ILE A 324 19.59 -5.45 -48.17
CA ILE A 324 18.48 -4.51 -48.06
C ILE A 324 17.34 -5.10 -47.20
N VAL A 325 17.01 -6.38 -47.40
CA VAL A 325 15.98 -7.09 -46.62
C VAL A 325 16.40 -7.17 -45.13
N THR A 326 17.66 -7.50 -44.87
CA THR A 326 18.20 -7.55 -43.50
C THR A 326 18.11 -6.18 -42.81
N PHE A 327 18.51 -5.10 -43.48
CA PHE A 327 18.40 -3.74 -42.97
C PHE A 327 16.96 -3.31 -42.72
N TYR A 328 16.02 -3.67 -43.62
CA TYR A 328 14.59 -3.43 -43.43
C TYR A 328 14.09 -4.05 -42.09
N MET A 329 14.46 -5.31 -41.83
CA MET A 329 14.10 -5.99 -40.59
C MET A 329 14.82 -5.36 -39.37
N TYR A 330 16.08 -5.00 -39.51
CA TYR A 330 16.84 -4.36 -38.44
C TYR A 330 16.31 -2.97 -38.06
N ILE A 331 15.89 -2.17 -39.02
CA ILE A 331 15.30 -0.86 -38.75
C ILE A 331 14.06 -1.03 -37.84
N SER A 332 13.18 -1.98 -38.13
CA SER A 332 12.01 -2.25 -37.29
C SER A 332 12.42 -2.65 -35.86
N LYS A 333 13.35 -3.60 -35.73
CA LYS A 333 13.85 -4.10 -34.43
C LYS A 333 14.70 -3.08 -33.68
N PHE A 334 15.27 -2.08 -34.33
CA PHE A 334 16.03 -1.00 -33.71
C PHE A 334 15.14 0.12 -33.15
N PHE A 335 14.08 0.51 -33.88
CA PHE A 335 13.19 1.59 -33.49
C PHE A 335 12.24 1.20 -32.34
N THR A 336 11.74 -0.03 -32.34
CA THR A 336 10.77 -0.50 -31.33
C THR A 336 11.31 -0.41 -29.88
N PRO A 337 12.52 -0.89 -29.55
CA PRO A 337 13.08 -0.74 -28.20
C PRO A 337 13.22 0.72 -27.76
N ILE A 338 13.59 1.64 -28.68
CA ILE A 338 13.74 3.07 -28.36
C ILE A 338 12.39 3.67 -27.92
N GLN A 339 11.32 3.31 -28.59
CA GLN A 339 9.96 3.74 -28.21
C GLN A 339 9.57 3.19 -26.82
N ASN A 340 9.85 1.93 -26.55
CA ASN A 340 9.52 1.26 -25.30
C ASN A 340 10.31 1.83 -24.10
N LEU A 341 11.56 2.25 -24.29
CA LEU A 341 12.39 2.82 -23.22
C LEU A 341 11.73 4.05 -22.55
N ALA A 342 11.05 4.89 -23.33
CA ALA A 342 10.37 6.06 -22.79
C ALA A 342 9.20 5.69 -21.83
N GLU A 343 8.45 4.65 -22.14
CA GLU A 343 7.37 4.14 -21.29
C GLU A 343 7.93 3.46 -20.04
N GLN A 344 8.98 2.66 -20.19
CA GLN A 344 9.63 1.96 -19.09
C GLN A 344 10.23 2.90 -18.05
N PHE A 345 10.74 4.05 -18.47
CA PHE A 345 11.24 5.07 -17.54
C PHE A 345 10.14 5.64 -16.63
N ASN A 346 8.91 5.81 -17.13
CA ASN A 346 7.78 6.23 -16.31
C ASN A 346 7.40 5.15 -15.26
N TRP A 347 7.45 3.88 -15.65
CA TRP A 347 7.24 2.76 -14.73
C TRP A 347 8.30 2.71 -13.63
N LEU A 348 9.58 2.95 -13.99
CA LEU A 348 10.66 3.03 -13.03
C LEU A 348 10.43 4.14 -12.01
N GLN A 349 10.06 5.34 -12.45
CA GLN A 349 9.77 6.44 -11.54
C GLN A 349 8.57 6.14 -10.61
N SER A 350 7.54 5.48 -11.12
CA SER A 350 6.39 5.07 -10.31
C SER A 350 6.80 4.03 -9.26
N ALA A 351 7.60 3.03 -9.64
CA ALA A 351 8.08 2.01 -8.72
C ALA A 351 8.99 2.60 -7.63
N LEU A 352 9.90 3.52 -7.99
CA LEU A 352 10.76 4.22 -7.01
C LEU A 352 9.93 5.05 -6.03
N ALA A 353 8.90 5.77 -6.50
CA ALA A 353 8.01 6.53 -5.64
C ALA A 353 7.20 5.62 -4.69
N SER A 354 6.75 4.44 -5.14
CA SER A 354 6.10 3.45 -4.28
C SER A 354 7.06 2.83 -3.27
N SER A 355 8.31 2.57 -3.68
CA SER A 355 9.36 2.04 -2.80
C SER A 355 9.70 3.02 -1.67
N GLU A 356 9.84 4.31 -1.99
CA GLU A 356 10.08 5.35 -0.99
C GLU A 356 8.96 5.40 0.07
N LYS A 357 7.71 5.28 -0.37
CA LYS A 357 6.56 5.24 0.54
C LYS A 357 6.55 4.00 1.44
N VAL A 358 6.97 2.85 0.95
CA VAL A 358 7.11 1.62 1.73
C VAL A 358 8.24 1.78 2.74
N PHE A 359 9.42 2.19 2.28
CA PHE A 359 10.58 2.37 3.16
C PHE A 359 10.38 3.48 4.20
N SER A 360 9.62 4.54 3.88
CA SER A 360 9.30 5.59 4.86
C SER A 360 8.50 5.06 6.05
N ILE A 361 7.70 4.00 5.88
CA ILE A 361 7.05 3.32 7.02
C ILE A 361 8.05 2.44 7.76
N MET A 362 8.88 1.67 7.03
CA MET A 362 9.88 0.81 7.64
C MET A 362 10.96 1.57 8.42
N ASP A 363 11.16 2.85 8.14
CA ASP A 363 12.12 3.71 8.84
C ASP A 363 11.55 4.36 10.12
N ILE A 364 10.24 4.23 10.36
CA ILE A 364 9.62 4.71 11.60
C ILE A 364 10.12 3.83 12.74
N GLN A 365 10.88 4.41 13.66
CA GLN A 365 11.35 3.66 14.83
C GLN A 365 10.19 3.39 15.78
N PRO A 366 9.97 2.12 16.24
CA PRO A 366 8.98 1.82 17.25
C PRO A 366 9.28 2.61 18.53
N GLN A 367 8.28 3.34 19.05
CA GLN A 367 8.43 4.14 20.26
C GLN A 367 8.32 3.31 21.54
N MET A 368 7.56 2.21 21.48
CA MET A 368 7.33 1.32 22.61
C MET A 368 8.20 0.09 22.45
N VAL A 369 9.34 0.09 23.12
CA VAL A 369 10.31 -1.01 23.10
C VAL A 369 10.59 -1.44 24.55
N ASP A 370 10.75 -2.74 24.75
CA ASP A 370 11.14 -3.25 26.07
C ASP A 370 12.54 -2.75 26.44
N ALA A 371 12.72 -2.34 27.69
CA ALA A 371 14.04 -2.01 28.20
C ALA A 371 14.95 -3.24 28.15
N PRO A 372 16.27 -3.09 27.97
CA PRO A 372 17.20 -4.23 27.91
C PRO A 372 17.19 -5.11 29.17
N ASP A 373 16.80 -4.52 30.30
CA ASP A 373 16.67 -5.15 31.62
C ASP A 373 15.22 -5.41 32.05
N ALA A 374 14.29 -5.40 31.06
CA ALA A 374 12.86 -5.62 31.32
C ALA A 374 12.59 -7.02 31.88
N VAL A 375 11.86 -7.04 33.00
CA VAL A 375 11.50 -8.26 33.73
C VAL A 375 10.23 -8.87 33.19
N GLU A 376 10.16 -10.17 33.12
CA GLU A 376 8.93 -10.93 32.87
C GLU A 376 8.23 -11.20 34.22
N LEU A 377 6.93 -10.96 34.26
CA LEU A 377 6.11 -11.21 35.44
C LEU A 377 5.42 -12.57 35.29
N ASP A 378 5.65 -13.47 36.24
CA ASP A 378 4.97 -14.78 36.27
C ASP A 378 3.55 -14.64 36.82
N GLU A 379 3.38 -13.82 37.86
CA GLU A 379 2.10 -13.52 38.50
C GLU A 379 1.97 -12.02 38.75
N VAL A 380 0.75 -11.50 38.63
CA VAL A 380 0.40 -10.11 38.92
C VAL A 380 -0.72 -10.10 39.93
N LYS A 381 -0.50 -9.42 41.09
CA LYS A 381 -1.52 -9.26 42.13
C LYS A 381 -2.54 -8.19 41.79
N GLY A 382 -2.13 -7.21 40.97
CA GLY A 382 -2.97 -6.12 40.53
C GLY A 382 -2.94 -4.89 41.43
N ASP A 383 -1.83 -4.66 42.14
CA ASP A 383 -1.53 -3.40 42.82
C ASP A 383 -1.06 -2.37 41.79
N ILE A 384 -1.72 -1.20 41.72
CA ILE A 384 -1.43 -0.16 40.73
C ILE A 384 -1.24 1.17 41.43
N GLU A 385 -0.08 1.78 41.27
CA GLU A 385 0.21 3.08 41.89
C GLU A 385 0.69 4.10 40.85
N PHE A 386 0.02 5.26 40.82
CA PHE A 386 0.41 6.44 40.05
C PHE A 386 1.06 7.46 41.00
N ARG A 387 2.26 7.95 40.65
CA ARG A 387 3.01 8.95 41.41
C ARG A 387 3.35 10.14 40.52
N ASP A 388 2.68 11.26 40.75
CA ASP A 388 2.87 12.54 40.01
C ASP A 388 2.97 12.39 38.49
N VAL A 389 2.04 11.66 37.88
CA VAL A 389 2.08 11.32 36.45
C VAL A 389 1.60 12.49 35.61
N TRP A 390 2.44 12.88 34.64
CA TRP A 390 2.16 13.89 33.61
C TRP A 390 2.19 13.27 32.23
N PHE A 391 1.17 13.56 31.44
CA PHE A 391 1.06 13.01 30.09
C PHE A 391 0.44 14.01 29.12
N SER A 392 0.98 14.05 27.89
CA SER A 392 0.44 14.77 26.74
C SER A 392 0.58 13.95 25.47
N TYR A 393 -0.44 13.96 24.59
CA TYR A 393 -0.35 13.39 23.24
C TYR A 393 0.46 14.29 22.30
N ILE A 394 0.28 15.61 22.45
CA ILE A 394 1.00 16.64 21.71
C ILE A 394 1.90 17.40 22.69
N PRO A 395 3.19 17.56 22.41
CA PRO A 395 4.10 18.28 23.29
C PRO A 395 3.56 19.67 23.68
N GLY A 396 3.43 19.92 25.01
CA GLY A 396 2.92 21.18 25.55
C GLY A 396 1.42 21.19 25.88
N GLU A 397 0.63 20.23 25.37
CA GLU A 397 -0.80 20.12 25.68
C GLU A 397 -1.06 19.03 26.70
N TRP A 398 -0.91 19.34 27.97
CA TRP A 398 -1.04 18.40 29.07
C TRP A 398 -2.47 17.86 29.21
N VAL A 399 -2.62 16.54 29.07
CA VAL A 399 -3.88 15.81 29.30
C VAL A 399 -3.97 15.31 30.74
N LEU A 400 -2.87 14.86 31.32
CA LEU A 400 -2.75 14.55 32.76
C LEU A 400 -1.71 15.47 33.39
N GLN A 401 -2.00 15.97 34.61
CA GLN A 401 -1.22 16.99 35.27
C GLN A 401 -1.01 16.62 36.75
N GLY A 402 0.03 15.84 37.07
CA GLY A 402 0.38 15.46 38.43
C GLY A 402 -0.65 14.50 39.06
N VAL A 403 -1.08 13.51 38.30
CA VAL A 403 -2.07 12.52 38.76
C VAL A 403 -1.40 11.50 39.65
N SER A 404 -1.92 11.36 40.89
CA SER A 404 -1.44 10.40 41.91
C SER A 404 -2.62 9.69 42.53
N PHE A 405 -2.63 8.36 42.49
CA PHE A 405 -3.60 7.50 43.18
C PHE A 405 -3.04 6.09 43.35
N HIS A 406 -3.67 5.31 44.20
CA HIS A 406 -3.32 3.92 44.48
C HIS A 406 -4.57 3.04 44.36
N VAL A 407 -4.42 1.88 43.76
CA VAL A 407 -5.45 0.84 43.60
C VAL A 407 -4.93 -0.44 44.25
N GLU A 408 -5.61 -0.91 45.26
CA GLU A 408 -5.27 -2.15 45.98
C GLU A 408 -5.62 -3.39 45.14
N PRO A 409 -4.94 -4.52 45.33
CA PRO A 409 -5.30 -5.79 44.69
C PRO A 409 -6.76 -6.15 44.89
N ARG A 410 -7.43 -6.54 43.78
CA ARG A 410 -8.86 -6.88 43.73
C ARG A 410 -9.83 -5.73 44.05
N GLN A 411 -9.38 -4.51 44.09
CA GLN A 411 -10.22 -3.33 44.26
C GLN A 411 -10.88 -2.96 42.93
N THR A 412 -12.13 -2.54 42.98
CA THR A 412 -12.85 -1.94 41.85
C THR A 412 -12.78 -0.42 41.95
N VAL A 413 -12.13 0.22 40.97
CA VAL A 413 -11.98 1.69 40.91
C VAL A 413 -12.72 2.24 39.71
N ALA A 414 -13.60 3.22 39.93
CA ALA A 414 -14.34 3.90 38.89
C ALA A 414 -13.76 5.30 38.61
N PHE A 415 -13.42 5.59 37.37
CA PHE A 415 -13.02 6.92 36.90
C PHE A 415 -14.24 7.68 36.38
N VAL A 416 -14.54 8.84 36.94
CA VAL A 416 -15.69 9.68 36.62
C VAL A 416 -15.23 11.07 36.23
N GLY A 417 -15.90 11.71 35.27
CA GLY A 417 -15.57 13.08 34.82
C GLY A 417 -16.13 13.37 33.43
N SER A 418 -16.07 14.63 33.03
CA SER A 418 -16.49 15.06 31.68
C SER A 418 -15.65 14.43 30.59
N THR A 419 -16.19 14.39 29.35
CA THR A 419 -15.38 14.01 28.17
C THR A 419 -14.15 14.90 28.08
N GLY A 420 -13.00 14.30 27.77
CA GLY A 420 -11.70 15.01 27.72
C GLY A 420 -11.04 15.26 29.08
N SER A 421 -11.55 14.71 30.21
CA SER A 421 -10.93 14.87 31.52
C SER A 421 -9.69 14.01 31.75
N GLY A 422 -9.38 13.04 30.88
CA GLY A 422 -8.20 12.17 30.98
C GLY A 422 -8.49 10.73 31.40
N LYS A 423 -9.75 10.30 31.55
CA LYS A 423 -10.13 8.95 32.00
C LYS A 423 -9.54 7.83 31.13
N SER A 424 -9.87 7.80 29.84
CA SER A 424 -9.36 6.77 28.91
C SER A 424 -7.84 6.87 28.72
N THR A 425 -7.26 8.04 28.96
CA THR A 425 -5.80 8.24 28.94
C THR A 425 -5.13 7.48 30.08
N ILE A 426 -5.68 7.51 31.30
CA ILE A 426 -5.18 6.71 32.42
C ILE A 426 -5.16 5.22 32.07
N LEU A 427 -6.27 4.70 31.54
CA LEU A 427 -6.36 3.30 31.13
C LEU A 427 -5.33 2.96 30.03
N SER A 428 -5.14 3.86 29.07
CA SER A 428 -4.16 3.68 27.99
C SER A 428 -2.72 3.65 28.50
N LEU A 429 -2.39 4.41 29.56
CA LEU A 429 -1.07 4.38 30.18
C LEU A 429 -0.84 3.09 30.99
N ILE A 430 -1.86 2.58 31.67
CA ILE A 430 -1.79 1.31 32.42
C ILE A 430 -1.59 0.14 31.46
N CYS A 431 -2.22 0.16 30.26
CA CYS A 431 -1.98 -0.83 29.21
C CYS A 431 -0.64 -0.65 28.49
N ARG A 432 0.14 0.36 28.86
CA ARG A 432 1.37 0.74 28.19
C ARG A 432 1.16 0.88 26.67
N ASN A 433 0.10 1.63 26.27
CA ASN A 433 -0.13 2.01 24.88
C ASN A 433 0.62 3.29 24.51
N TYR A 434 0.99 4.09 25.52
CA TYR A 434 1.77 5.33 25.41
C TYR A 434 2.76 5.41 26.57
N GLU A 435 3.87 6.14 26.36
CA GLU A 435 4.83 6.48 27.44
C GLU A 435 4.48 7.85 28.02
N PHE A 436 4.49 7.94 29.36
CA PHE A 436 4.28 9.20 30.08
C PHE A 436 5.58 10.00 30.16
N GLN A 437 5.47 11.34 30.28
CA GLN A 437 6.63 12.23 30.23
C GLN A 437 7.25 12.48 31.62
N LYS A 438 6.44 12.47 32.73
CA LYS A 438 6.93 12.67 34.08
C LYS A 438 6.15 11.79 35.04
N GLY A 439 6.78 11.50 36.20
CA GLY A 439 6.21 10.67 37.25
C GLY A 439 6.58 9.20 37.11
N GLU A 440 5.86 8.35 37.83
CA GLU A 440 6.05 6.90 37.86
C GLU A 440 4.70 6.19 37.88
N ILE A 441 4.62 5.07 37.20
CA ILE A 441 3.50 4.12 37.28
C ILE A 441 4.08 2.78 37.72
N LEU A 442 3.63 2.27 38.85
CA LEU A 442 4.09 1.01 39.41
C LEU A 442 2.97 -0.05 39.30
N ILE A 443 3.36 -1.25 38.92
CA ILE A 443 2.53 -2.45 38.98
C ILE A 443 3.20 -3.43 39.93
N ASP A 444 2.51 -3.80 40.99
CA ASP A 444 3.06 -4.61 42.12
C ASP A 444 4.42 -4.07 42.62
N GLY A 445 4.58 -2.74 42.66
CA GLY A 445 5.81 -2.07 43.12
C GLY A 445 6.92 -1.96 42.05
N ILE A 446 6.72 -2.48 40.84
CA ILE A 446 7.69 -2.43 39.73
C ILE A 446 7.28 -1.35 38.72
N ASP A 447 8.22 -0.47 38.34
CA ASP A 447 7.97 0.53 37.30
C ASP A 447 7.54 -0.15 35.99
N ILE A 448 6.41 0.27 35.44
CA ILE A 448 5.82 -0.30 34.23
C ILE A 448 6.80 -0.30 33.03
N ARG A 449 7.75 0.64 32.99
CA ARG A 449 8.79 0.73 31.96
C ARG A 449 9.83 -0.39 32.03
N LYS A 450 9.99 -1.01 33.22
CA LYS A 450 10.89 -2.14 33.45
C LYS A 450 10.21 -3.51 33.31
N ILE A 451 8.94 -3.55 32.94
CA ILE A 451 8.19 -4.77 32.71
C ILE A 451 8.13 -5.02 31.20
N LYS A 452 8.34 -6.28 30.76
CA LYS A 452 8.13 -6.64 29.34
C LYS A 452 6.67 -6.39 28.94
N ILE A 453 6.45 -5.70 27.83
CA ILE A 453 5.10 -5.34 27.33
C ILE A 453 4.23 -6.57 27.13
N SER A 454 4.79 -7.64 26.55
CA SER A 454 4.09 -8.89 26.32
C SER A 454 3.63 -9.56 27.61
N SER A 455 4.48 -9.55 28.65
CA SER A 455 4.18 -10.08 29.97
C SER A 455 3.09 -9.27 30.67
N LEU A 456 3.23 -7.94 30.68
CA LEU A 456 2.22 -7.02 31.25
C LEU A 456 0.84 -7.27 30.64
N ARG A 457 0.76 -7.27 29.29
CA ARG A 457 -0.50 -7.43 28.56
C ARG A 457 -1.11 -8.83 28.68
N ARG A 458 -0.33 -9.85 29.04
CA ARG A 458 -0.85 -11.19 29.31
C ARG A 458 -1.75 -11.22 30.54
N HIS A 459 -1.42 -10.43 31.56
CA HIS A 459 -2.16 -10.35 32.83
C HIS A 459 -3.30 -9.32 32.81
N PHE A 460 -3.43 -8.55 31.70
CA PHE A 460 -4.43 -7.51 31.56
C PHE A 460 -5.50 -7.91 30.58
N GLY A 461 -6.76 -7.75 30.99
CA GLY A 461 -7.95 -7.89 30.15
C GLY A 461 -8.53 -6.53 29.85
N GLN A 462 -8.46 -6.09 28.59
CA GLN A 462 -9.02 -4.81 28.17
C GLN A 462 -10.31 -5.01 27.37
N MET A 463 -11.36 -4.31 27.78
CA MET A 463 -12.62 -4.22 27.06
C MET A 463 -12.78 -2.79 26.55
N LEU A 464 -12.79 -2.66 25.22
CA LEU A 464 -12.89 -1.38 24.55
C LEU A 464 -14.36 -0.96 24.42
N GLN A 465 -14.60 0.34 24.35
CA GLN A 465 -15.90 0.94 24.10
C GLN A 465 -16.56 0.37 22.83
N ASP A 466 -15.80 0.33 21.73
CA ASP A 466 -16.23 -0.28 20.47
C ASP A 466 -15.63 -1.70 20.38
N VAL A 467 -16.47 -2.71 20.60
CA VAL A 467 -16.05 -4.10 20.54
C VAL A 467 -15.78 -4.49 19.09
N PHE A 468 -14.51 -4.85 18.81
CA PHE A 468 -14.09 -5.38 17.53
C PHE A 468 -14.11 -6.91 17.52
N LEU A 469 -14.82 -7.49 16.56
CA LEU A 469 -14.80 -8.92 16.27
C LEU A 469 -14.17 -9.16 14.90
N PHE A 470 -13.25 -10.13 14.84
CA PHE A 470 -12.64 -10.58 13.58
C PHE A 470 -13.60 -11.47 12.80
N SER A 471 -13.53 -11.42 11.48
CA SER A 471 -14.21 -12.38 10.64
C SER A 471 -13.70 -13.80 10.92
N GLY A 472 -14.62 -14.76 11.07
CA GLY A 472 -14.29 -16.13 11.45
C GLY A 472 -15.44 -16.78 12.20
N THR A 473 -15.19 -17.38 13.38
CA THR A 473 -16.21 -18.00 14.22
C THR A 473 -16.29 -17.32 15.59
N ILE A 474 -17.38 -17.55 16.34
CA ILE A 474 -17.46 -17.13 17.75
C ILE A 474 -16.29 -17.72 18.54
N ARG A 475 -16.00 -19.01 18.36
CA ARG A 475 -14.85 -19.71 18.95
C ARG A 475 -13.54 -18.93 18.72
N SER A 476 -13.20 -18.66 17.45
CA SER A 476 -11.95 -17.99 17.09
C SER A 476 -11.84 -16.58 17.71
N ASN A 477 -12.96 -15.90 17.89
CA ASN A 477 -13.03 -14.60 18.53
C ASN A 477 -12.88 -14.63 20.05
N ILE A 478 -13.32 -15.69 20.71
CA ILE A 478 -13.18 -15.84 22.18
C ILE A 478 -11.76 -16.31 22.53
N VAL A 479 -11.23 -17.28 21.80
CA VAL A 479 -9.97 -17.94 22.11
C VAL A 479 -8.75 -17.05 21.81
N LEU A 480 -8.69 -16.38 20.68
CA LEU A 480 -7.65 -15.47 20.16
C LEU A 480 -6.17 -15.83 20.39
N ARG A 481 -5.78 -16.25 21.62
CA ARG A 481 -4.37 -16.48 22.01
C ARG A 481 -3.96 -17.95 22.00
N GLU A 482 -4.90 -18.86 22.23
CA GLU A 482 -4.61 -20.30 22.44
C GLU A 482 -5.56 -21.15 21.61
N GLU A 483 -5.01 -21.94 20.67
CA GLU A 483 -5.83 -22.69 19.71
C GLU A 483 -6.49 -23.96 20.29
N ASN A 484 -6.05 -24.46 21.46
CA ASN A 484 -6.44 -25.77 21.99
C ASN A 484 -7.27 -25.72 23.30
N ILE A 485 -8.14 -24.74 23.45
CA ILE A 485 -9.02 -24.69 24.63
C ILE A 485 -10.25 -25.59 24.37
N PRO A 486 -10.59 -26.53 25.27
CA PRO A 486 -11.77 -27.38 25.13
C PRO A 486 -13.08 -26.57 25.11
N ASP A 487 -14.04 -27.03 24.32
CA ASP A 487 -15.37 -26.40 24.20
C ASP A 487 -16.08 -26.24 25.54
N GLU A 488 -15.88 -27.20 26.45
CA GLU A 488 -16.44 -27.15 27.80
C GLU A 488 -15.93 -25.95 28.60
N GLU A 489 -14.64 -25.60 28.46
CA GLU A 489 -14.05 -24.43 29.14
C GLU A 489 -14.55 -23.13 28.50
N ILE A 490 -14.63 -23.07 27.17
CA ILE A 490 -15.20 -21.92 26.46
C ILE A 490 -16.65 -21.71 26.87
N MET A 491 -17.48 -22.76 26.85
CA MET A 491 -18.89 -22.67 27.22
C MET A 491 -19.09 -22.39 28.72
N LYS A 492 -18.16 -22.84 29.57
CA LYS A 492 -18.16 -22.47 31.00
C LYS A 492 -17.99 -20.96 31.17
N VAL A 493 -17.06 -20.37 30.45
CA VAL A 493 -16.87 -18.92 30.46
C VAL A 493 -18.05 -18.18 29.83
N CYS A 494 -18.59 -18.67 28.72
CA CYS A 494 -19.79 -18.10 28.10
C CYS A 494 -20.98 -18.07 29.07
N ARG A 495 -21.18 -19.15 29.86
CA ARG A 495 -22.21 -19.21 30.93
C ARG A 495 -21.90 -18.21 32.05
N TYR A 496 -20.66 -18.05 32.43
CA TYR A 496 -20.26 -17.09 33.47
C TYR A 496 -20.63 -15.65 33.11
N VAL A 497 -20.47 -15.27 31.83
CA VAL A 497 -20.80 -13.93 31.32
C VAL A 497 -22.15 -13.86 30.59
N ASN A 498 -23.04 -14.83 30.76
CA ASN A 498 -24.37 -14.90 30.16
C ASN A 498 -24.39 -14.88 28.61
N ALA A 499 -23.26 -15.15 27.94
CA ALA A 499 -23.18 -15.23 26.49
C ALA A 499 -23.83 -16.50 25.92
N ASP A 500 -23.94 -17.57 26.74
CA ASP A 500 -24.54 -18.84 26.37
C ASP A 500 -26.01 -18.72 25.99
N HIS A 501 -26.75 -17.75 26.57
CA HIS A 501 -28.16 -17.51 26.28
C HIS A 501 -28.43 -17.26 24.78
N PHE A 502 -27.58 -16.54 24.10
CA PHE A 502 -27.75 -16.32 22.67
C PHE A 502 -26.98 -17.34 21.82
N ILE A 503 -25.78 -17.79 22.26
CA ILE A 503 -24.96 -18.77 21.53
C ILE A 503 -25.74 -20.08 21.34
N ASN A 504 -26.46 -20.57 22.39
CA ASN A 504 -27.26 -21.78 22.33
C ASN A 504 -28.50 -21.67 21.39
N LYS A 505 -28.88 -20.45 20.99
CA LYS A 505 -29.98 -20.23 20.03
C LYS A 505 -29.50 -20.21 18.59
N LEU A 506 -28.19 -20.17 18.36
CA LEU A 506 -27.58 -20.16 17.02
C LEU A 506 -27.47 -21.58 16.48
N GLU A 507 -27.61 -21.75 15.17
CA GLU A 507 -27.62 -23.05 14.50
C GLU A 507 -26.28 -23.80 14.67
N HIS A 508 -25.16 -23.05 14.63
CA HIS A 508 -23.82 -23.60 14.72
C HIS A 508 -23.12 -23.32 16.07
N GLY A 509 -23.80 -22.73 17.05
CA GLY A 509 -23.26 -22.46 18.39
C GLY A 509 -21.93 -21.68 18.39
N LEU A 510 -20.86 -22.30 18.93
CA LEU A 510 -19.52 -21.68 18.94
C LEU A 510 -18.90 -21.53 17.55
N ASP A 511 -19.32 -22.34 16.58
CA ASP A 511 -18.80 -22.31 15.20
C ASP A 511 -19.63 -21.41 14.29
N GLU A 512 -20.60 -20.67 14.84
CA GLU A 512 -21.37 -19.66 14.11
C GLU A 512 -20.47 -18.60 13.49
N GLU A 513 -20.76 -18.22 12.24
CA GLU A 513 -19.99 -17.25 11.46
C GLU A 513 -20.07 -15.85 12.08
N VAL A 514 -18.92 -15.25 12.30
CA VAL A 514 -18.75 -13.83 12.61
C VAL A 514 -18.35 -13.10 11.34
N ARG A 515 -19.22 -12.23 10.84
CA ARG A 515 -18.96 -11.40 9.67
C ARG A 515 -18.12 -10.19 10.04
N GLU A 516 -17.70 -9.43 9.03
CA GLU A 516 -16.84 -8.26 9.21
C GLU A 516 -17.32 -7.37 10.37
N ARG A 517 -16.45 -7.16 11.37
CA ARG A 517 -16.70 -6.40 12.60
C ARG A 517 -17.88 -6.92 13.46
N GLY A 518 -18.32 -8.14 13.23
CA GLY A 518 -19.45 -8.72 13.95
C GLY A 518 -20.79 -8.02 13.67
N ASN A 519 -20.99 -7.51 12.44
CA ASN A 519 -22.19 -6.75 12.05
C ASN A 519 -23.49 -7.59 12.04
N ASN A 520 -23.35 -8.92 12.13
CA ASN A 520 -24.47 -9.86 12.27
C ASN A 520 -24.90 -10.10 13.74
N PHE A 521 -24.22 -9.47 14.71
CA PHE A 521 -24.57 -9.53 16.13
C PHE A 521 -25.00 -8.16 16.65
N SER A 522 -25.89 -8.15 17.65
CA SER A 522 -26.29 -6.92 18.35
C SER A 522 -25.09 -6.33 19.14
N ALA A 523 -25.18 -5.05 19.51
CA ALA A 523 -24.14 -4.40 20.31
C ALA A 523 -23.90 -5.13 21.64
N GLY A 524 -24.97 -5.55 22.32
CA GLY A 524 -24.89 -6.29 23.57
C GLY A 524 -24.30 -7.69 23.40
N GLN A 525 -24.66 -8.42 22.34
CA GLN A 525 -24.06 -9.73 22.03
C GLN A 525 -22.56 -9.62 21.80
N ARG A 526 -22.12 -8.60 21.03
CA ARG A 526 -20.68 -8.34 20.85
C ARG A 526 -19.98 -8.06 22.16
N GLN A 527 -20.62 -7.32 23.07
CA GLN A 527 -20.08 -7.01 24.39
C GLN A 527 -19.92 -8.27 25.26
N LEU A 528 -20.95 -9.14 25.28
CA LEU A 528 -20.89 -10.42 25.99
C LEU A 528 -19.76 -11.33 25.44
N LEU A 529 -19.56 -11.35 24.12
CA LEU A 529 -18.41 -12.06 23.51
C LEU A 529 -17.07 -11.46 23.92
N SER A 530 -16.98 -10.14 24.05
CA SER A 530 -15.76 -9.47 24.54
C SER A 530 -15.48 -9.81 26.01
N PHE A 531 -16.53 -9.94 26.84
CA PHE A 531 -16.41 -10.40 28.22
C PHE A 531 -15.91 -11.85 28.27
N ALA A 532 -16.50 -12.74 27.47
CA ALA A 532 -16.04 -14.13 27.37
C ALA A 532 -14.57 -14.22 26.97
N ARG A 533 -14.18 -13.46 25.93
CA ARG A 533 -12.77 -13.33 25.50
C ARG A 533 -11.85 -12.93 26.65
N THR A 534 -12.23 -11.93 27.42
CA THR A 534 -11.40 -11.40 28.50
C THR A 534 -11.29 -12.40 29.66
N ILE A 535 -12.40 -12.97 30.10
CA ILE A 535 -12.45 -13.89 31.26
C ILE A 535 -11.75 -15.22 30.97
N LEU A 536 -11.78 -15.71 29.72
CA LEU A 536 -11.14 -16.95 29.33
C LEU A 536 -9.63 -16.94 29.66
N HIS A 537 -8.98 -15.79 29.50
CA HIS A 537 -7.55 -15.62 29.77
C HIS A 537 -7.20 -15.31 31.22
N LYS A 538 -8.17 -15.36 32.16
CA LYS A 538 -7.98 -15.19 33.61
C LYS A 538 -7.11 -13.97 33.97
N PRO A 539 -7.48 -12.75 33.56
CA PRO A 539 -6.66 -11.57 33.81
C PRO A 539 -6.62 -11.23 35.28
N SER A 540 -5.45 -10.75 35.77
CA SER A 540 -5.29 -10.21 37.13
C SER A 540 -5.84 -8.78 37.26
N VAL A 541 -5.80 -8.02 36.14
CA VAL A 541 -6.32 -6.64 36.06
C VAL A 541 -7.27 -6.56 34.88
N MET A 542 -8.48 -6.08 35.14
CA MET A 542 -9.49 -5.82 34.12
C MET A 542 -9.71 -4.32 33.90
N ILE A 543 -9.74 -3.91 32.65
CA ILE A 543 -9.91 -2.52 32.22
C ILE A 543 -11.16 -2.44 31.37
N LEU A 544 -12.15 -1.68 31.84
CA LEU A 544 -13.42 -1.48 31.14
C LEU A 544 -13.55 -0.01 30.74
N ASP A 545 -13.63 0.23 29.44
CA ASP A 545 -14.07 1.53 28.91
C ASP A 545 -15.53 1.39 28.49
N GLU A 546 -16.45 1.77 29.38
CA GLU A 546 -17.88 1.50 29.26
C GLU A 546 -18.57 2.51 28.35
N ALA A 547 -19.11 2.04 27.21
CA ALA A 547 -20.15 2.74 26.47
C ALA A 547 -21.24 1.75 26.07
N THR A 548 -22.28 1.69 26.89
CA THR A 548 -23.48 0.86 26.67
C THR A 548 -24.60 1.66 26.00
N ALA A 549 -24.29 2.51 25.04
CA ALA A 549 -25.29 3.20 24.24
C ALA A 549 -25.97 2.22 23.26
N ASN A 550 -27.30 2.26 23.17
CA ASN A 550 -28.15 1.48 22.24
C ASN A 550 -28.18 -0.04 22.46
N ILE A 551 -28.24 -0.49 23.71
CA ILE A 551 -28.46 -1.89 24.06
C ILE A 551 -29.92 -2.04 24.54
N ASP A 552 -30.57 -3.12 24.12
CA ASP A 552 -31.92 -3.48 24.60
C ASP A 552 -31.91 -3.83 26.10
N THR A 553 -33.03 -3.60 26.78
CA THR A 553 -33.14 -3.73 28.24
C THR A 553 -32.83 -5.15 28.73
N GLU A 554 -33.24 -6.20 28.00
CA GLU A 554 -32.96 -7.58 28.38
C GLU A 554 -31.47 -7.90 28.37
N THR A 555 -30.78 -7.56 27.27
CA THR A 555 -29.33 -7.77 27.15
C THR A 555 -28.55 -6.88 28.15
N GLU A 556 -29.06 -5.70 28.46
CA GLU A 556 -28.46 -4.83 29.48
C GLU A 556 -28.42 -5.48 30.85
N LEU A 557 -29.47 -6.14 31.29
CA LEU A 557 -29.51 -6.87 32.56
C LEU A 557 -28.49 -8.00 32.59
N LEU A 558 -28.31 -8.73 31.48
CA LEU A 558 -27.30 -9.78 31.35
C LEU A 558 -25.85 -9.21 31.44
N ILE A 559 -25.61 -8.04 30.85
CA ILE A 559 -24.33 -7.34 30.92
C ILE A 559 -24.06 -6.87 32.35
N GLN A 560 -25.05 -6.31 33.04
CA GLN A 560 -24.91 -5.87 34.44
C GLN A 560 -24.59 -7.04 35.38
N ASP A 561 -25.32 -8.16 35.26
CA ASP A 561 -25.06 -9.38 36.02
C ASP A 561 -23.62 -9.94 35.73
N SER A 562 -23.20 -9.89 34.45
CA SER A 562 -21.86 -10.31 34.07
C SER A 562 -20.77 -9.42 34.69
N LEU A 563 -20.98 -8.11 34.70
CA LEU A 563 -20.05 -7.14 35.32
C LEU A 563 -19.93 -7.38 36.84
N GLU A 564 -21.05 -7.65 37.51
CA GLU A 564 -21.02 -7.93 38.97
C GLU A 564 -20.23 -9.21 39.26
N LYS A 565 -20.43 -10.27 38.49
CA LYS A 565 -19.65 -11.52 38.63
C LYS A 565 -18.15 -11.27 38.39
N MET A 566 -17.83 -10.48 37.37
CA MET A 566 -16.44 -10.21 36.95
C MET A 566 -15.64 -9.44 38.01
N ARG A 567 -16.27 -8.61 38.86
CA ARG A 567 -15.63 -7.87 39.95
C ARG A 567 -14.85 -8.76 40.93
N SER A 568 -15.26 -10.00 41.07
CA SER A 568 -14.59 -10.97 41.96
C SER A 568 -13.32 -11.61 41.38
N VAL A 569 -13.06 -11.42 40.09
CA VAL A 569 -11.96 -12.10 39.36
C VAL A 569 -10.60 -11.46 39.63
N GLY A 570 -10.50 -10.13 39.63
CA GLY A 570 -9.25 -9.41 39.78
C GLY A 570 -9.45 -7.93 40.08
N THR A 571 -8.38 -7.15 40.03
CA THR A 571 -8.46 -5.68 40.14
C THR A 571 -9.19 -5.12 38.94
N MET A 572 -10.17 -4.23 39.16
CA MET A 572 -11.02 -3.72 38.09
C MET A 572 -10.96 -2.20 38.00
N LEU A 573 -10.62 -1.70 36.81
CA LEU A 573 -10.59 -0.28 36.48
C LEU A 573 -11.68 0.04 35.47
N ILE A 574 -12.60 0.94 35.84
CA ILE A 574 -13.80 1.21 35.02
C ILE A 574 -13.85 2.70 34.67
N VAL A 575 -13.97 3.03 33.40
CA VAL A 575 -14.45 4.35 32.98
C VAL A 575 -15.97 4.27 32.88
N ALA A 576 -16.64 4.74 33.91
CA ALA A 576 -18.07 4.55 34.04
C ALA A 576 -18.85 5.76 33.50
N HIS A 577 -19.87 5.45 32.71
CA HIS A 577 -20.87 6.39 32.20
C HIS A 577 -22.28 6.13 32.77
N ARG A 578 -22.47 5.05 33.55
CA ARG A 578 -23.75 4.68 34.18
C ARG A 578 -23.67 4.72 35.70
N LEU A 579 -24.73 5.20 36.32
CA LEU A 579 -24.84 5.29 37.78
C LEU A 579 -24.77 3.93 38.46
N SER A 580 -25.39 2.90 37.89
CA SER A 580 -25.38 1.53 38.43
C SER A 580 -23.95 0.98 38.57
N THR A 581 -23.08 1.23 37.63
CA THR A 581 -21.69 0.77 37.66
C THR A 581 -20.86 1.56 38.68
N ILE A 582 -21.09 2.87 38.77
CA ILE A 582 -20.34 3.78 39.66
C ILE A 582 -20.66 3.51 41.14
N GLN A 583 -21.94 3.29 41.48
CA GLN A 583 -22.41 3.13 42.88
C GLN A 583 -21.77 1.94 43.59
N HIS A 584 -21.40 0.90 42.87
CA HIS A 584 -20.83 -0.33 43.38
C HIS A 584 -19.31 -0.36 43.41
N ALA A 585 -18.62 0.69 42.94
CA ALA A 585 -17.15 0.78 43.00
C ALA A 585 -16.67 0.99 44.45
N ASP A 586 -15.56 0.31 44.80
CA ASP A 586 -14.94 0.45 46.13
C ASP A 586 -14.32 1.83 46.30
N ASN A 587 -13.83 2.42 45.22
CA ASN A 587 -13.27 3.76 45.18
C ASN A 587 -13.64 4.47 43.88
N ILE A 588 -14.00 5.73 43.95
CA ILE A 588 -14.36 6.58 42.81
C ILE A 588 -13.36 7.72 42.75
N ILE A 589 -12.75 7.89 41.58
CA ILE A 589 -11.80 8.97 41.27
C ILE A 589 -12.45 9.95 40.32
N VAL A 590 -12.66 11.18 40.77
CA VAL A 590 -13.28 12.23 39.97
C VAL A 590 -12.21 13.05 39.26
N LEU A 591 -12.18 13.00 37.95
CA LEU A 591 -11.22 13.71 37.11
C LEU A 591 -11.82 14.96 36.49
N SER A 592 -11.07 16.05 36.48
CA SER A 592 -11.39 17.27 35.76
C SER A 592 -10.11 17.93 35.25
N ARG A 593 -10.11 18.23 33.92
CA ARG A 593 -8.98 18.90 33.25
C ARG A 593 -7.61 18.29 33.60
N GLY A 594 -7.55 16.96 33.62
CA GLY A 594 -6.33 16.21 33.82
C GLY A 594 -5.83 16.13 35.29
N LYS A 595 -6.67 16.51 36.28
CA LYS A 595 -6.36 16.45 37.69
C LYS A 595 -7.42 15.67 38.44
N ILE A 596 -7.04 15.02 39.53
CA ILE A 596 -7.95 14.40 40.51
C ILE A 596 -8.52 15.52 41.38
N LEU A 597 -9.83 15.66 41.40
CA LEU A 597 -10.56 16.63 42.23
C LEU A 597 -11.03 16.01 43.55
N GLU A 598 -11.59 14.81 43.46
CA GLU A 598 -12.22 14.11 44.57
C GLU A 598 -11.92 12.62 44.45
N GLN A 599 -11.80 11.96 45.59
CA GLN A 599 -11.61 10.51 45.68
C GLN A 599 -12.29 9.98 46.92
N GLY A 600 -12.99 8.85 46.82
CA GLY A 600 -13.66 8.19 47.93
C GLY A 600 -14.77 7.24 47.50
N THR A 601 -15.49 6.69 48.46
CA THR A 601 -16.66 5.83 48.19
C THR A 601 -17.85 6.66 47.71
N HIS A 602 -18.82 6.02 47.10
CA HIS A 602 -20.07 6.65 46.62
C HIS A 602 -20.75 7.49 47.73
N GLN A 603 -20.88 6.93 48.96
CA GLN A 603 -21.53 7.61 50.07
C GLN A 603 -20.73 8.83 50.56
N GLN A 604 -19.41 8.70 50.63
CA GLN A 604 -18.53 9.80 51.05
C GLN A 604 -18.61 10.98 50.08
N LEU A 605 -18.56 10.69 48.78
CA LEU A 605 -18.59 11.73 47.75
C LEU A 605 -19.98 12.37 47.60
N LEU A 606 -21.06 11.64 47.85
CA LEU A 606 -22.39 12.22 47.93
C LEU A 606 -22.53 13.17 49.11
N ALA A 607 -22.05 12.77 50.29
CA ALA A 607 -22.08 13.58 51.52
C ALA A 607 -21.21 14.86 51.40
N ALA A 608 -20.13 14.83 50.60
CA ALA A 608 -19.27 15.97 50.37
C ALA A 608 -19.91 17.07 49.50
N HIS A 609 -21.03 16.79 48.81
CA HIS A 609 -21.72 17.72 47.90
C HIS A 609 -20.83 18.40 46.86
N GLY A 610 -19.74 17.73 46.45
CA GLY A 610 -18.74 18.25 45.53
C GLY A 610 -19.10 18.04 44.05
N ARG A 611 -18.07 17.91 43.23
CA ARG A 611 -18.22 17.70 41.77
C ARG A 611 -18.91 16.36 41.43
N TYR A 612 -18.61 15.31 42.21
CA TYR A 612 -19.27 14.02 42.08
C TYR A 612 -20.80 14.13 42.28
N TYR A 613 -21.24 14.82 43.35
CA TYR A 613 -22.64 15.04 43.60
C TYR A 613 -23.37 15.74 42.43
N GLN A 614 -22.71 16.76 41.86
CA GLN A 614 -23.28 17.47 40.68
C GLN A 614 -23.43 16.53 39.50
N LEU A 615 -22.41 15.75 39.18
CA LEU A 615 -22.43 14.79 38.06
C LEU A 615 -23.51 13.71 38.30
N TYR A 616 -23.58 13.18 39.50
CA TYR A 616 -24.55 12.18 39.91
C TYR A 616 -26.00 12.69 39.76
N THR A 617 -26.27 13.88 40.25
CA THR A 617 -27.62 14.48 40.21
C THR A 617 -28.06 14.72 38.76
N LEU A 618 -27.14 15.23 37.92
CA LEU A 618 -27.44 15.44 36.49
C LEU A 618 -27.75 14.12 35.77
N GLN A 619 -26.97 13.09 36.06
CA GLN A 619 -27.14 11.79 35.42
C GLN A 619 -28.39 11.05 35.92
N TYR A 620 -28.70 11.15 37.22
CA TYR A 620 -29.90 10.61 37.83
C TYR A 620 -31.19 11.23 37.23
N HIS A 621 -31.21 12.55 37.03
CA HIS A 621 -32.33 13.21 36.36
C HIS A 621 -32.49 12.78 34.90
N LYS A 622 -31.38 12.59 34.18
CA LYS A 622 -31.40 12.10 32.81
C LYS A 622 -31.94 10.67 32.71
N GLU A 623 -31.49 9.75 33.56
CA GLU A 623 -31.98 8.35 33.58
C GLU A 623 -33.46 8.26 33.99
N GLN A 624 -33.97 9.19 34.80
CA GLN A 624 -35.41 9.25 35.11
C GLN A 624 -36.22 9.78 33.91
N MET A 625 -35.73 10.73 33.15
CA MET A 625 -36.38 11.22 31.93
C MET A 625 -36.41 10.16 30.82
N ASP A 626 -35.32 9.38 30.66
CA ASP A 626 -35.26 8.30 29.66
C ASP A 626 -36.17 7.08 30.00
N LYS A 627 -36.64 6.98 31.26
CA LYS A 627 -37.58 5.93 31.73
C LYS A 627 -39.04 6.35 31.64
N GLN A 628 -39.36 7.60 31.40
CA GLN A 628 -40.69 8.15 31.12
C GLN A 628 -40.96 8.25 29.62
#